data_b8da1fa0af93b41e7672948014e27095
#
_entry.id   b8da1fa0af93b41e7672948014e27095
#
_cell.length_a   1.000
_cell.length_b   1.000
_cell.length_c   1.000
_cell.angle_alpha   90.00
_cell.angle_beta   90.00
_cell.angle_gamma   90.00
#
_symmetry.space_group_name_H-M   'P 1'
#
loop_
_entity.id
_entity.type
_entity.pdbx_description
1 polymer ?
#
loop_
_entity_poly.entity_id
_entity_poly.type
_entity_poly.pdbx_seq_one_letter_code
_entity_poly.pdbx_strand_id
1 'polypeptide(L)'
;MKRIALLLALALAACGGGDDRRPPPRPAGSKPITLNLPTPKETRACFADLSRVGIRYSPLPDRDYGGGCSLIGSVQLIDIGLPVTGIKGMRCGVARAFVGWARNAIAPAAHQMLGSEVVRIETMGTYACRNVVGRSGRPAKLSGHASGNAADVSAFILRDGRRISIERDWRSDDPQVREFLQTIRKSACKRFGTVLSPDYNAAHYNHLHLEDDRANFCR
;
A
#
# COMPACT_ATOMS: atom_id res chain seq x y z
N MET A 1 9.59 -85.64 47.00
CA MET A 1 9.54 -84.18 46.87
C MET A 1 9.74 -83.83 45.40
N LYS A 2 8.62 -83.67 44.64
CA LYS A 2 8.64 -83.42 43.20
C LYS A 2 8.51 -81.89 42.99
N ARG A 3 9.51 -81.23 42.35
CA ARG A 3 9.45 -79.88 41.93
C ARG A 3 8.87 -79.76 40.55
N ILE A 4 7.72 -79.11 40.43
CA ILE A 4 7.06 -78.79 39.17
C ILE A 4 7.60 -77.45 38.71
N ALA A 5 8.26 -77.48 37.55
CA ALA A 5 8.70 -76.26 36.88
C ALA A 5 7.58 -75.70 35.97
N LEU A 6 7.11 -74.53 36.21
CA LEU A 6 6.07 -73.87 35.44
C LEU A 6 6.76 -73.02 34.36
N LEU A 7 6.64 -73.46 33.11
CA LEU A 7 7.12 -72.72 31.94
C LEU A 7 6.05 -71.63 31.54
N LEU A 8 6.41 -70.42 31.72
CA LEU A 8 5.60 -69.24 31.33
C LEU A 8 5.94 -68.91 29.85
N ALA A 9 5.05 -69.20 28.94
CA ALA A 9 5.17 -68.85 27.54
C ALA A 9 4.72 -67.34 27.37
N LEU A 10 5.66 -66.44 27.09
CA LEU A 10 5.34 -65.05 26.68
C LEU A 10 4.93 -65.08 25.21
N ALA A 11 3.66 -64.79 24.93
CA ALA A 11 3.20 -64.43 23.59
C ALA A 11 3.49 -63.01 23.29
N LEU A 12 4.43 -62.73 22.38
CA LEU A 12 4.67 -61.38 21.80
C LEU A 12 3.59 -61.11 20.76
N ALA A 13 2.58 -60.32 21.11
CA ALA A 13 1.66 -59.73 20.16
C ALA A 13 2.33 -58.55 19.45
N ALA A 14 2.80 -58.75 18.22
CA ALA A 14 3.27 -57.70 17.35
C ALA A 14 2.05 -56.90 16.81
N CYS A 15 1.70 -55.79 17.40
CA CYS A 15 0.79 -54.80 16.82
C CYS A 15 1.52 -54.06 15.69
N GLY A 16 1.35 -54.55 14.45
CA GLY A 16 1.68 -53.83 13.24
C GLY A 16 0.67 -52.69 13.01
N GLY A 17 0.84 -51.57 13.69
CA GLY A 17 0.13 -50.33 13.38
C GLY A 17 0.82 -49.65 12.21
N GLY A 18 0.32 -49.83 10.99
CA GLY A 18 0.71 -49.04 9.85
C GLY A 18 0.32 -47.58 10.09
N ASP A 19 1.34 -46.73 10.23
CA ASP A 19 1.16 -45.30 10.42
C ASP A 19 0.83 -44.64 9.07
N ASP A 20 -0.41 -44.83 8.60
CA ASP A 20 -0.98 -44.14 7.44
C ASP A 20 -1.23 -42.64 7.80
N ARG A 21 -0.20 -41.97 8.28
CA ARG A 21 -0.21 -40.52 8.37
C ARG A 21 0.00 -39.95 6.96
N ARG A 22 -1.06 -39.96 6.16
CA ARG A 22 -1.10 -39.02 5.03
C ARG A 22 -0.75 -37.64 5.55
N PRO A 23 0.29 -36.99 4.99
CA PRO A 23 0.53 -35.61 5.35
C PRO A 23 -0.76 -34.81 5.13
N PRO A 24 -1.11 -33.87 6.02
CA PRO A 24 -2.30 -33.06 5.86
C PRO A 24 -2.26 -32.44 4.46
N PRO A 25 -3.39 -32.34 3.75
CA PRO A 25 -3.44 -31.72 2.43
C PRO A 25 -2.82 -30.32 2.58
N ARG A 26 -1.82 -30.02 1.75
CA ARG A 26 -1.27 -28.67 1.68
C ARG A 26 -2.45 -27.72 1.56
N PRO A 27 -2.51 -26.65 2.39
CA PRO A 27 -3.52 -25.61 2.20
C PRO A 27 -3.50 -25.24 0.73
N ALA A 28 -4.65 -25.30 0.07
CA ALA A 28 -4.78 -24.86 -1.32
C ALA A 28 -4.08 -23.52 -1.42
N GLY A 29 -2.98 -23.45 -2.19
CA GLY A 29 -2.15 -22.26 -2.27
C GLY A 29 -3.09 -21.10 -2.56
N SER A 30 -3.07 -20.09 -1.70
CA SER A 30 -3.78 -18.85 -1.96
C SER A 30 -3.40 -18.45 -3.37
N LYS A 31 -4.39 -18.35 -4.27
CA LYS A 31 -4.16 -17.90 -5.64
C LYS A 31 -3.26 -16.65 -5.51
N PRO A 32 -2.12 -16.60 -6.23
CA PRO A 32 -1.30 -15.42 -6.16
C PRO A 32 -2.22 -14.24 -6.42
N ILE A 33 -2.22 -13.24 -5.55
CA ILE A 33 -2.96 -12.00 -5.78
C ILE A 33 -2.25 -11.41 -6.98
N THR A 34 -2.79 -11.70 -8.17
CA THR A 34 -2.34 -11.11 -9.42
C THR A 34 -2.63 -9.63 -9.24
N LEU A 35 -1.59 -8.85 -9.04
CA LEU A 35 -1.71 -7.40 -9.09
C LEU A 35 -2.33 -7.11 -10.45
N ASN A 36 -3.59 -6.65 -10.49
CA ASN A 36 -4.28 -6.37 -11.73
C ASN A 36 -3.48 -5.27 -12.46
N LEU A 37 -2.72 -5.69 -13.46
CA LEU A 37 -2.00 -4.77 -14.32
C LEU A 37 -3.00 -4.03 -15.20
N PRO A 38 -2.81 -2.73 -15.46
CA PRO A 38 -3.68 -2.00 -16.35
C PRO A 38 -3.54 -2.53 -17.78
N THR A 39 -4.66 -2.63 -18.48
CA THR A 39 -4.65 -2.93 -19.91
C THR A 39 -4.12 -1.74 -20.72
N PRO A 40 -3.61 -1.97 -21.95
CA PRO A 40 -3.21 -0.86 -22.82
C PRO A 40 -4.33 0.15 -23.10
N LYS A 41 -5.59 -0.28 -23.12
CA LYS A 41 -6.75 0.60 -23.28
C LYS A 41 -6.94 1.51 -22.05
N GLU A 42 -6.88 0.94 -20.85
CA GLU A 42 -6.97 1.70 -19.59
C GLU A 42 -5.82 2.69 -19.45
N THR A 43 -4.60 2.27 -19.82
CA THR A 43 -3.41 3.13 -19.78
C THR A 43 -3.59 4.34 -20.72
N ARG A 44 -4.00 4.13 -21.98
CA ARG A 44 -4.24 5.24 -22.92
C ARG A 44 -5.34 6.18 -22.44
N ALA A 45 -6.44 5.64 -21.91
CA ALA A 45 -7.52 6.45 -21.35
C ALA A 45 -7.04 7.31 -20.18
N CYS A 46 -6.25 6.72 -19.28
CA CYS A 46 -5.68 7.44 -18.15
C CYS A 46 -4.72 8.56 -18.58
N PHE A 47 -3.86 8.32 -19.58
CA PHE A 47 -2.97 9.34 -20.11
C PHE A 47 -3.76 10.51 -20.72
N ALA A 48 -4.82 10.21 -21.48
CA ALA A 48 -5.71 11.22 -22.01
C ALA A 48 -6.40 12.05 -20.91
N ASP A 49 -6.78 11.40 -19.78
CA ASP A 49 -7.36 12.09 -18.63
C ASP A 49 -6.37 13.06 -18.00
N LEU A 50 -5.12 12.66 -17.76
CA LEU A 50 -4.08 13.54 -17.23
C LEU A 50 -3.84 14.74 -18.14
N SER A 51 -3.75 14.51 -19.46
CA SER A 51 -3.57 15.57 -20.46
C SER A 51 -4.74 16.55 -20.47
N ARG A 52 -5.98 16.05 -20.40
CA ARG A 52 -7.20 16.87 -20.42
C ARG A 52 -7.27 17.82 -19.23
N VAL A 53 -6.76 17.42 -18.07
CA VAL A 53 -6.72 18.29 -16.87
C VAL A 53 -5.43 19.10 -16.76
N GLY A 54 -4.64 19.17 -17.84
CA GLY A 54 -3.45 20.01 -17.94
C GLY A 54 -2.27 19.58 -17.07
N ILE A 55 -2.12 18.26 -16.83
CA ILE A 55 -0.97 17.72 -16.12
C ILE A 55 0.18 17.50 -17.10
N ARG A 56 1.37 17.98 -16.71
CA ARG A 56 2.60 17.62 -17.40
C ARG A 56 3.19 16.35 -16.80
N TYR A 57 3.38 15.34 -17.60
CA TYR A 57 3.95 14.06 -17.22
C TYR A 57 4.76 13.46 -18.37
N SER A 58 5.61 12.51 -18.06
CA SER A 58 6.32 11.68 -19.04
C SER A 58 5.83 10.24 -18.90
N PRO A 59 5.28 9.62 -19.94
CA PRO A 59 5.05 8.19 -19.95
C PRO A 59 6.36 7.43 -19.74
N LEU A 60 6.33 6.41 -18.92
CA LEU A 60 7.48 5.53 -18.70
C LEU A 60 7.32 4.26 -19.54
N PRO A 61 8.44 3.72 -20.09
CA PRO A 61 8.40 2.43 -20.74
C PRO A 61 7.95 1.34 -19.76
N ASP A 62 7.11 0.43 -20.24
CA ASP A 62 6.70 -0.73 -19.47
C ASP A 62 7.92 -1.59 -19.14
N ARG A 63 8.08 -1.93 -17.86
CA ARG A 63 9.18 -2.77 -17.37
C ARG A 63 8.67 -3.79 -16.38
N ASP A 64 9.10 -5.04 -16.59
CA ASP A 64 9.01 -6.12 -15.61
C ASP A 64 10.41 -6.33 -15.01
N TYR A 65 10.51 -6.22 -13.69
CA TYR A 65 11.77 -6.41 -12.96
C TYR A 65 11.89 -7.82 -12.37
N GLY A 66 10.92 -8.69 -12.65
CA GLY A 66 10.85 -10.03 -12.06
C GLY A 66 10.34 -10.05 -10.63
N GLY A 67 10.11 -11.24 -10.10
CA GLY A 67 9.60 -11.42 -8.72
C GLY A 67 8.24 -10.75 -8.44
N GLY A 68 7.49 -10.36 -9.48
CA GLY A 68 6.22 -9.64 -9.38
C GLY A 68 6.38 -8.11 -9.28
N CYS A 69 7.59 -7.58 -9.39
CA CYS A 69 7.87 -6.15 -9.40
C CYS A 69 7.81 -5.60 -10.82
N SER A 70 7.05 -4.52 -11.06
CA SER A 70 6.88 -3.97 -12.40
C SER A 70 6.47 -2.51 -12.38
N LEU A 71 6.73 -1.81 -13.48
CA LEU A 71 6.14 -0.51 -13.80
C LEU A 71 5.46 -0.64 -15.17
N ILE A 72 4.15 -0.86 -15.15
CA ILE A 72 3.32 -1.04 -16.35
C ILE A 72 2.27 0.06 -16.39
N GLY A 73 2.11 0.72 -17.53
CA GLY A 73 1.18 1.84 -17.70
C GLY A 73 1.50 3.00 -16.75
N SER A 74 2.79 3.26 -16.54
CA SER A 74 3.29 4.18 -15.54
C SER A 74 3.72 5.53 -16.13
N VAL A 75 3.72 6.55 -15.27
CA VAL A 75 4.15 7.91 -15.61
C VAL A 75 5.12 8.45 -14.56
N GLN A 76 5.96 9.40 -15.01
CA GLN A 76 6.64 10.35 -14.14
C GLN A 76 5.84 11.66 -14.17
N LEU A 77 5.28 12.09 -13.04
CA LEU A 77 4.66 13.40 -12.93
C LEU A 77 5.74 14.49 -12.96
N ILE A 78 5.55 15.50 -13.78
CA ILE A 78 6.48 16.64 -13.95
C ILE A 78 5.91 17.89 -13.30
N ASP A 79 4.64 18.19 -13.59
CA ASP A 79 3.97 19.36 -13.04
C ASP A 79 2.48 19.07 -12.88
N ILE A 80 2.01 19.18 -11.67
CA ILE A 80 0.59 19.01 -11.30
C ILE A 80 -0.05 20.33 -10.85
N GLY A 81 0.63 21.47 -11.05
CA GLY A 81 0.24 22.77 -10.52
C GLY A 81 0.62 22.98 -9.05
N LEU A 82 1.33 22.02 -8.45
CA LEU A 82 1.82 22.03 -7.08
C LEU A 82 3.08 21.19 -7.01
N PRO A 83 4.23 21.71 -6.54
CA PRO A 83 5.46 20.94 -6.37
C PRO A 83 5.27 19.72 -5.47
N VAL A 84 5.78 18.58 -5.92
CA VAL A 84 5.78 17.33 -5.16
C VAL A 84 7.19 16.73 -5.16
N THR A 85 7.70 16.41 -3.99
CA THR A 85 9.03 15.79 -3.85
C THR A 85 8.91 14.30 -3.55
N GLY A 86 9.96 13.52 -3.89
CA GLY A 86 10.02 12.09 -3.63
C GLY A 86 9.25 11.20 -4.62
N ILE A 87 8.53 11.76 -5.59
CA ILE A 87 7.84 11.00 -6.62
C ILE A 87 8.86 10.39 -7.61
N LYS A 88 8.70 9.10 -7.83
CA LYS A 88 9.31 8.34 -8.92
C LYS A 88 8.23 7.88 -9.89
N GLY A 89 8.52 6.88 -10.71
CA GLY A 89 7.50 6.27 -11.56
C GLY A 89 6.33 5.72 -10.73
N MET A 90 5.12 6.00 -11.19
CA MET A 90 3.89 5.47 -10.60
C MET A 90 2.90 5.09 -11.70
N ARG A 91 2.02 4.13 -11.44
CA ARG A 91 0.92 3.82 -12.35
C ARG A 91 0.06 5.04 -12.60
N CYS A 92 -0.42 5.17 -13.82
CA CYS A 92 -1.25 6.31 -14.19
C CYS A 92 -2.53 6.43 -13.34
N GLY A 93 -3.14 5.33 -12.91
CA GLY A 93 -4.29 5.34 -12.03
C GLY A 93 -4.01 6.06 -10.70
N VAL A 94 -2.91 5.68 -10.04
CA VAL A 94 -2.44 6.37 -8.81
C VAL A 94 -2.13 7.84 -9.09
N ALA A 95 -1.44 8.13 -10.20
CA ALA A 95 -1.09 9.51 -10.57
C ALA A 95 -2.36 10.37 -10.74
N ARG A 96 -3.38 9.86 -11.44
CA ARG A 96 -4.65 10.54 -11.65
C ARG A 96 -5.39 10.79 -10.32
N ALA A 97 -5.49 9.77 -9.46
CA ALA A 97 -6.12 9.89 -8.15
C ALA A 97 -5.37 10.90 -7.26
N PHE A 98 -4.03 10.85 -7.28
CA PHE A 98 -3.16 11.74 -6.52
C PHE A 98 -3.32 13.20 -6.95
N VAL A 99 -3.30 13.48 -8.25
CA VAL A 99 -3.54 14.82 -8.80
C VAL A 99 -4.92 15.35 -8.39
N GLY A 100 -5.96 14.53 -8.54
CA GLY A 100 -7.31 14.89 -8.14
C GLY A 100 -7.41 15.18 -6.63
N TRP A 101 -6.70 14.43 -5.81
CA TRP A 101 -6.63 14.65 -4.36
C TRP A 101 -5.87 15.93 -4.01
N ALA A 102 -4.70 16.16 -4.63
CA ALA A 102 -3.91 17.36 -4.39
C ALA A 102 -4.67 18.65 -4.72
N ARG A 103 -5.27 18.70 -5.93
CA ARG A 103 -5.95 19.90 -6.42
C ARG A 103 -7.33 20.16 -5.79
N ASN A 104 -8.11 19.10 -5.54
CA ASN A 104 -9.52 19.23 -5.17
C ASN A 104 -9.80 18.89 -3.70
N ALA A 105 -8.77 18.54 -2.93
CA ALA A 105 -8.91 18.31 -1.50
C ALA A 105 -7.82 19.00 -0.69
N ILE A 106 -6.54 18.70 -0.93
CA ILE A 106 -5.44 19.25 -0.12
C ILE A 106 -5.40 20.79 -0.25
N ALA A 107 -5.33 21.30 -1.48
CA ALA A 107 -5.19 22.73 -1.72
C ALA A 107 -6.35 23.54 -1.12
N PRO A 108 -7.63 23.25 -1.39
CA PRO A 108 -8.73 24.00 -0.81
C PRO A 108 -8.84 23.79 0.71
N ALA A 109 -8.60 22.61 1.24
CA ALA A 109 -8.67 22.37 2.68
C ALA A 109 -7.60 23.14 3.45
N ALA A 110 -6.38 23.21 2.94
CA ALA A 110 -5.32 24.01 3.59
C ALA A 110 -5.65 25.49 3.60
N HIS A 111 -6.13 26.03 2.47
CA HIS A 111 -6.54 27.42 2.39
C HIS A 111 -7.68 27.74 3.38
N GLN A 112 -8.72 26.89 3.42
CA GLN A 112 -9.90 27.15 4.25
C GLN A 112 -9.66 26.90 5.75
N MET A 113 -8.91 25.87 6.09
CA MET A 113 -8.76 25.42 7.49
C MET A 113 -7.50 25.96 8.16
N LEU A 114 -6.42 26.14 7.40
CA LEU A 114 -5.13 26.59 7.93
C LEU A 114 -4.81 28.05 7.57
N GLY A 115 -5.66 28.71 6.76
CA GLY A 115 -5.45 30.08 6.31
C GLY A 115 -4.23 30.28 5.41
N SER A 116 -3.66 29.20 4.87
CA SER A 116 -2.43 29.23 4.07
C SER A 116 -2.47 28.18 2.97
N GLU A 117 -1.85 28.49 1.83
CA GLU A 117 -1.80 27.56 0.69
C GLU A 117 -0.70 26.53 0.88
N VAL A 118 -0.95 25.28 0.41
CA VAL A 118 0.12 24.30 0.26
C VAL A 118 0.98 24.68 -0.94
N VAL A 119 2.28 24.84 -0.71
CA VAL A 119 3.28 25.16 -1.75
C VAL A 119 4.14 23.94 -2.13
N ARG A 120 4.09 22.85 -1.34
CA ARG A 120 4.76 21.58 -1.67
C ARG A 120 4.15 20.42 -0.90
N ILE A 121 4.03 19.27 -1.56
CA ILE A 121 3.73 17.98 -0.93
C ILE A 121 5.02 17.17 -0.85
N GLU A 122 5.33 16.62 0.32
CA GLU A 122 6.46 15.73 0.52
C GLU A 122 6.00 14.27 0.54
N THR A 123 6.65 13.43 -0.26
CA THR A 123 6.37 12.00 -0.31
C THR A 123 7.61 11.17 0.05
N MET A 124 7.39 9.97 0.57
CA MET A 124 8.45 8.99 0.87
C MET A 124 8.71 8.04 -0.30
N GLY A 125 7.91 8.14 -1.37
CA GLY A 125 8.12 7.38 -2.59
C GLY A 125 6.84 6.78 -3.18
N THR A 126 7.02 6.21 -4.38
CA THR A 126 5.93 5.63 -5.19
C THR A 126 6.27 4.23 -5.71
N TYR A 127 7.53 3.93 -5.94
CA TYR A 127 7.99 2.62 -6.38
C TYR A 127 9.09 2.07 -5.46
N ALA A 128 8.88 0.84 -4.99
CA ALA A 128 9.87 0.06 -4.26
C ALA A 128 9.54 -1.43 -4.41
N CYS A 129 10.45 -2.20 -4.98
CA CYS A 129 10.31 -3.65 -5.09
C CYS A 129 10.51 -4.30 -3.71
N ARG A 130 9.44 -4.42 -2.94
CA ARG A 130 9.46 -4.97 -1.59
C ARG A 130 8.11 -5.60 -1.19
N ASN A 131 8.16 -6.43 -0.18
CA ASN A 131 6.95 -6.94 0.47
C ASN A 131 6.31 -5.89 1.39
N VAL A 132 5.05 -6.14 1.74
CA VAL A 132 4.33 -5.38 2.78
C VAL A 132 5.05 -5.54 4.12
N VAL A 133 5.31 -4.41 4.79
CA VAL A 133 5.93 -4.36 6.12
C VAL A 133 4.89 -4.66 7.21
N GLY A 134 5.32 -5.22 8.35
CA GLY A 134 4.45 -5.44 9.51
C GLY A 134 3.54 -6.67 9.41
N ARG A 135 3.88 -7.65 8.56
CA ARG A 135 3.12 -8.92 8.40
C ARG A 135 3.76 -10.11 9.10
N SER A 136 4.25 -9.93 10.31
CA SER A 136 4.83 -11.04 11.09
C SER A 136 3.87 -12.25 11.15
N GLY A 137 4.40 -13.45 10.90
CA GLY A 137 3.65 -14.71 10.94
C GLY A 137 2.68 -14.94 9.76
N ARG A 138 2.69 -14.11 8.71
CA ARG A 138 1.86 -14.28 7.50
C ARG A 138 2.74 -14.47 6.26
N PRO A 139 2.25 -15.18 5.21
CA PRO A 139 2.97 -15.31 3.95
C PRO A 139 3.38 -13.95 3.40
N ALA A 140 4.56 -13.89 2.80
CA ALA A 140 5.03 -12.69 2.12
C ALA A 140 4.04 -12.26 1.03
N LYS A 141 3.74 -10.96 0.99
CA LYS A 141 2.88 -10.34 -0.02
C LYS A 141 3.58 -9.10 -0.54
N LEU A 142 3.65 -8.94 -1.84
CA LEU A 142 4.18 -7.71 -2.46
C LEU A 142 3.33 -6.51 -2.06
N SER A 143 4.02 -5.40 -1.78
CA SER A 143 3.40 -4.10 -1.56
C SER A 143 2.89 -3.52 -2.88
N GLY A 144 1.89 -2.64 -2.86
CA GLY A 144 1.46 -1.85 -4.00
C GLY A 144 2.60 -1.05 -4.64
N HIS A 145 3.59 -0.64 -3.85
CA HIS A 145 4.81 -0.01 -4.35
C HIS A 145 5.61 -0.88 -5.33
N ALA A 146 5.58 -2.21 -5.19
CA ALA A 146 6.29 -3.12 -6.08
C ALA A 146 5.78 -3.07 -7.53
N SER A 147 4.62 -2.52 -7.75
CA SER A 147 4.05 -2.32 -9.08
C SER A 147 3.79 -0.85 -9.42
N GLY A 148 4.38 0.08 -8.66
CA GLY A 148 4.12 1.52 -8.79
C GLY A 148 2.66 1.91 -8.48
N ASN A 149 1.91 1.03 -7.80
CA ASN A 149 0.49 1.24 -7.52
C ASN A 149 0.24 1.86 -6.13
N ALA A 150 1.23 2.55 -5.57
CA ALA A 150 1.12 3.21 -4.28
C ALA A 150 1.89 4.53 -4.23
N ALA A 151 1.51 5.39 -3.28
CA ALA A 151 2.22 6.61 -2.92
C ALA A 151 2.18 6.82 -1.40
N ASP A 152 3.32 7.16 -0.81
CA ASP A 152 3.44 7.46 0.62
C ASP A 152 3.64 8.96 0.81
N VAL A 153 2.68 9.64 1.45
CA VAL A 153 2.70 11.09 1.68
C VAL A 153 3.03 11.38 3.14
N SER A 154 4.08 12.17 3.37
CA SER A 154 4.62 12.42 4.72
C SER A 154 4.38 13.83 5.26
N ALA A 155 4.28 14.86 4.40
CA ALA A 155 4.08 16.22 4.88
C ALA A 155 3.57 17.18 3.78
N PHE A 156 3.12 18.34 4.24
CA PHE A 156 2.65 19.47 3.45
C PHE A 156 3.39 20.73 3.91
N ILE A 157 3.99 21.46 2.97
CA ILE A 157 4.64 22.74 3.24
C ILE A 157 3.68 23.85 2.86
N LEU A 158 3.40 24.74 3.78
CA LEU A 158 2.53 25.87 3.59
C LEU A 158 3.31 27.10 3.14
N ARG A 159 2.63 28.04 2.50
CA ARG A 159 3.21 29.31 2.04
C ARG A 159 3.76 30.16 3.19
N ASP A 160 3.16 30.09 4.38
CA ASP A 160 3.60 30.78 5.59
C ASP A 160 4.80 30.13 6.29
N GLY A 161 5.38 29.07 5.70
CA GLY A 161 6.55 28.34 6.20
C GLY A 161 6.23 27.18 7.14
N ARG A 162 4.99 27.01 7.59
CA ARG A 162 4.62 25.84 8.40
C ARG A 162 4.81 24.56 7.60
N ARG A 163 5.33 23.54 8.26
CA ARG A 163 5.41 22.17 7.75
C ARG A 163 4.46 21.29 8.55
N ILE A 164 3.36 20.89 7.95
CA ILE A 164 2.38 19.95 8.54
C ILE A 164 2.82 18.53 8.20
N SER A 165 3.22 17.78 9.21
CA SER A 165 3.80 16.45 9.08
C SER A 165 2.85 15.38 9.60
N ILE A 166 2.67 14.29 8.86
CA ILE A 166 1.87 13.15 9.33
C ILE A 166 2.44 12.60 10.64
N GLU A 167 3.77 12.50 10.76
CA GLU A 167 4.42 11.95 11.94
C GLU A 167 4.14 12.75 13.22
N ARG A 168 4.30 14.07 13.16
CA ARG A 168 4.24 14.92 14.35
C ARG A 168 2.84 15.46 14.62
N ASP A 169 2.10 15.74 13.55
CA ASP A 169 0.91 16.58 13.61
C ASP A 169 -0.39 15.77 13.48
N TRP A 170 -0.31 14.43 13.29
CA TRP A 170 -1.48 13.55 13.21
C TRP A 170 -2.39 13.66 14.43
N ARG A 171 -1.76 13.81 15.60
CA ARG A 171 -2.42 13.99 16.91
C ARG A 171 -2.10 15.35 17.51
N SER A 172 -1.91 16.37 16.68
CA SER A 172 -1.59 17.74 17.11
C SER A 172 -2.61 18.26 18.11
N ASP A 173 -2.15 19.05 19.10
CA ASP A 173 -3.03 19.78 20.01
C ASP A 173 -3.78 20.90 19.30
N ASP A 174 -3.24 21.42 18.17
CA ASP A 174 -3.94 22.35 17.30
C ASP A 174 -5.11 21.65 16.59
N PRO A 175 -6.36 22.04 16.90
CA PRO A 175 -7.54 21.39 16.32
C PRO A 175 -7.66 21.63 14.81
N GLN A 176 -7.20 22.77 14.30
CA GLN A 176 -7.27 23.08 12.85
C GLN A 176 -6.33 22.18 12.06
N VAL A 177 -5.11 21.97 12.55
CA VAL A 177 -4.13 21.05 11.93
C VAL A 177 -4.65 19.63 11.95
N ARG A 178 -5.18 19.19 13.09
CA ARG A 178 -5.74 17.84 13.22
C ARG A 178 -6.93 17.62 12.30
N GLU A 179 -7.86 18.58 12.24
CA GLU A 179 -9.03 18.52 11.37
C GLU A 179 -8.64 18.53 9.89
N PHE A 180 -7.67 19.35 9.50
CA PHE A 180 -7.10 19.36 8.14
C PHE A 180 -6.62 17.95 7.74
N LEU A 181 -5.76 17.32 8.56
CA LEU A 181 -5.22 16.00 8.28
C LEU A 181 -6.32 14.93 8.17
N GLN A 182 -7.31 14.96 9.06
CA GLN A 182 -8.45 14.03 9.00
C GLN A 182 -9.34 14.29 7.76
N THR A 183 -9.52 15.53 7.37
CA THR A 183 -10.31 15.92 6.19
C THR A 183 -9.67 15.44 4.90
N ILE A 184 -8.37 15.66 4.73
CA ILE A 184 -7.66 15.18 3.53
C ILE A 184 -7.58 13.65 3.50
N ARG A 185 -7.41 12.97 4.65
CA ARG A 185 -7.51 11.50 4.73
C ARG A 185 -8.88 11.00 4.29
N LYS A 186 -9.98 11.55 4.84
CA LYS A 186 -11.36 11.19 4.43
C LYS A 186 -11.57 11.39 2.92
N SER A 187 -10.99 12.45 2.36
CA SER A 187 -11.04 12.71 0.92
C SER A 187 -10.20 11.69 0.12
N ALA A 188 -9.04 11.27 0.64
CA ALA A 188 -8.25 10.21 0.03
C ALA A 188 -9.04 8.90 -0.03
N CYS A 189 -9.74 8.51 1.03
CA CYS A 189 -10.56 7.29 1.07
C CYS A 189 -11.70 7.24 0.03
N LYS A 190 -12.08 8.39 -0.52
CA LYS A 190 -13.06 8.47 -1.62
C LYS A 190 -12.43 8.30 -3.01
N ARG A 191 -11.11 8.35 -3.12
CA ARG A 191 -10.37 8.37 -4.39
C ARG A 191 -9.46 7.17 -4.58
N PHE A 192 -8.95 6.62 -3.48
CA PHE A 192 -8.06 5.47 -3.46
C PHE A 192 -8.79 4.26 -2.90
N GLY A 193 -8.47 3.07 -3.40
CA GLY A 193 -9.07 1.83 -2.90
C GLY A 193 -8.53 1.42 -1.53
N THR A 194 -7.24 1.68 -1.28
CA THR A 194 -6.62 1.49 0.04
C THR A 194 -5.99 2.79 0.53
N VAL A 195 -6.33 3.18 1.76
CA VAL A 195 -5.71 4.29 2.48
C VAL A 195 -5.35 3.83 3.87
N LEU A 196 -4.06 3.90 4.22
CA LEU A 196 -3.55 3.58 5.56
C LEU A 196 -2.96 4.82 6.19
N SER A 197 -3.25 5.03 7.46
CA SER A 197 -2.82 6.20 8.24
C SER A 197 -2.11 5.75 9.53
N PRO A 198 -1.60 6.66 10.35
CA PRO A 198 -1.05 6.35 11.66
C PRO A 198 -2.00 5.59 12.60
N ASP A 199 -3.31 5.67 12.36
CA ASP A 199 -4.31 4.94 13.15
C ASP A 199 -4.40 3.45 12.78
N TYR A 200 -3.79 3.03 11.66
CA TYR A 200 -3.85 1.63 11.23
C TYR A 200 -2.84 0.75 11.96
N ASN A 201 -1.57 1.10 11.94
CA ASN A 201 -0.50 0.38 12.63
C ASN A 201 0.81 1.17 12.67
N ALA A 202 1.78 0.68 13.45
CA ALA A 202 3.08 1.32 13.63
C ALA A 202 3.91 1.47 12.34
N ALA A 203 3.67 0.66 11.31
CA ALA A 203 4.40 0.80 10.04
C ALA A 203 3.98 2.05 9.25
N HIS A 204 2.86 2.68 9.59
CA HIS A 204 2.32 3.87 8.94
C HIS A 204 2.32 5.11 9.84
N TYR A 205 3.10 5.11 10.94
CA TYR A 205 3.10 6.19 11.94
C TYR A 205 3.46 7.57 11.36
N ASN A 206 4.17 7.62 10.25
CA ASN A 206 4.78 8.84 9.69
C ASN A 206 4.31 9.20 8.28
N HIS A 207 3.31 8.50 7.72
CA HIS A 207 2.81 8.78 6.37
C HIS A 207 1.37 8.28 6.16
N LEU A 208 0.74 8.82 5.13
CA LEU A 208 -0.45 8.25 4.52
C LEU A 208 -0.02 7.37 3.35
N HIS A 209 -0.32 6.09 3.42
CA HIS A 209 -0.13 5.15 2.32
C HIS A 209 -1.40 5.06 1.48
N LEU A 210 -1.27 5.27 0.17
CA LEU A 210 -2.38 5.40 -0.78
C LEU A 210 -2.18 4.39 -1.91
N GLU A 211 -3.17 3.51 -2.19
CA GLU A 211 -3.14 2.59 -3.33
C GLU A 211 -4.37 2.77 -4.23
N ASP A 212 -4.17 2.69 -5.55
CA ASP A 212 -5.26 2.62 -6.53
C ASP A 212 -5.61 1.15 -6.77
N ASP A 213 -6.37 0.59 -5.85
CA ASP A 213 -6.91 -0.76 -5.91
C ASP A 213 -8.44 -0.76 -5.69
N ARG A 214 -9.05 -1.93 -5.61
CA ARG A 214 -10.50 -2.05 -5.38
C ARG A 214 -10.83 -2.57 -3.98
N ALA A 215 -9.92 -2.41 -3.02
CA ALA A 215 -10.08 -3.00 -1.70
C ALA A 215 -11.12 -2.31 -0.84
N ASN A 216 -11.43 -1.03 -1.12
CA ASN A 216 -12.29 -0.18 -0.30
C ASN A 216 -11.90 -0.22 1.19
N PHE A 217 -10.60 -0.10 1.45
CA PHE A 217 -10.01 -0.25 2.78
C PHE A 217 -9.41 1.07 3.24
N CYS A 218 -10.06 1.73 4.19
CA CYS A 218 -9.65 3.02 4.75
C CYS A 218 -9.46 2.90 6.27
N ARG A 219 -8.21 3.04 6.75
CA ARG A 219 -7.83 2.92 8.17
C ARG A 219 -6.83 3.98 8.58
#